data_a1f65af4b2451c7f9dc7b2d88306be47
#
_entry.id   a1f65af4b2451c7f9dc7b2d88306be47
#
_cell.length_a   1.000
_cell.length_b   1.000
_cell.length_c   1.000
_cell.angle_alpha   90.00
_cell.angle_beta   90.00
_cell.angle_gamma   90.00
#
_symmetry.space_group_name_H-M   'P 1'
#
loop_
_entity.id
_entity.type
_entity.pdbx_description
1 polymer ?
#
loop_
_entity_poly.entity_id
_entity_poly.type
_entity_poly.pdbx_seq_one_letter_code
_entity_poly.pdbx_strand_id
1 'polypeptide(L)'
;MKRSILTDRYEDIAENLRLEKPYQAKIVYHALINGVTEFGKMTSLPKLLRERLSEEHGSLLSSKVVNRSEADSAVKLALLLQDGSIIECVRLSDGKGRYTACLSSQVGCAMGCAFCSTGTMGFIRNLDASEIAEQFLQLTLLGEPI
;
A
#
# COMPACT_ATOMS: atom_id res chain seq x y z
N MET A 1 -10.69 -13.11 -1.90
CA MET A 1 -9.59 -12.13 -1.73
C MET A 1 -9.84 -10.96 -2.67
N LYS A 2 -9.78 -9.74 -2.17
CA LYS A 2 -10.02 -8.54 -2.97
C LYS A 2 -8.81 -8.32 -3.90
N ARG A 3 -9.04 -8.23 -5.21
CA ARG A 3 -7.98 -7.90 -6.17
C ARG A 3 -7.54 -6.44 -5.96
N SER A 4 -6.24 -6.22 -5.84
CA SER A 4 -5.66 -4.88 -5.78
C SER A 4 -5.50 -4.32 -7.20
N ILE A 5 -5.81 -3.03 -7.37
CA ILE A 5 -5.56 -2.31 -8.62
C ILE A 5 -4.26 -1.49 -8.58
N LEU A 6 -3.49 -1.58 -7.50
CA LEU A 6 -2.31 -0.73 -7.28
C LEU A 6 -1.19 -0.95 -8.29
N THR A 7 -1.16 -2.11 -8.91
CA THR A 7 -0.15 -2.49 -9.92
C THR A 7 -0.75 -2.66 -11.31
N ASP A 8 -2.02 -2.35 -11.48
CA ASP A 8 -2.69 -2.42 -12.77
C ASP A 8 -2.21 -1.28 -13.68
N ARG A 9 -2.15 -1.55 -14.99
CA ARG A 9 -2.03 -0.50 -16.00
C ARG A 9 -3.34 0.29 -16.05
N TYR A 10 -3.30 1.53 -16.54
CA TYR A 10 -4.51 2.35 -16.56
C TYR A 10 -5.64 1.74 -17.44
N GLU A 11 -5.30 0.95 -18.47
CA GLU A 11 -6.26 0.20 -19.28
C GLU A 11 -6.99 -0.87 -18.46
N ASP A 12 -6.23 -1.61 -17.66
CA ASP A 12 -6.77 -2.66 -16.78
C ASP A 12 -7.62 -2.05 -15.66
N ILE A 13 -7.25 -0.87 -15.16
CA ILE A 13 -8.05 -0.10 -14.19
C ILE A 13 -9.42 0.24 -14.77
N ALA A 14 -9.49 0.65 -16.03
CA ALA A 14 -10.75 0.98 -16.69
C ALA A 14 -11.71 -0.20 -16.70
N GLU A 15 -11.21 -1.38 -17.04
CA GLU A 15 -11.98 -2.63 -17.06
C GLU A 15 -12.38 -3.08 -15.65
N ASN A 16 -11.42 -3.14 -14.74
CA ASN A 16 -11.63 -3.63 -13.37
C ASN A 16 -12.62 -2.77 -12.56
N LEU A 17 -12.62 -1.46 -12.79
CA LEU A 17 -13.55 -0.52 -12.16
C LEU A 17 -14.80 -0.24 -12.98
N ARG A 18 -14.96 -0.89 -14.15
CA ARG A 18 -16.08 -0.67 -15.08
C ARG A 18 -16.30 0.82 -15.37
N LEU A 19 -15.21 1.50 -15.77
CA LEU A 19 -15.27 2.93 -16.08
C LEU A 19 -15.79 3.14 -17.50
N GLU A 20 -16.71 4.09 -17.66
CA GLU A 20 -17.34 4.37 -18.96
C GLU A 20 -16.41 5.15 -19.90
N LYS A 21 -15.48 5.92 -19.34
CA LYS A 21 -14.61 6.83 -20.10
C LYS A 21 -13.15 6.60 -19.80
N PRO A 22 -12.27 6.46 -20.81
CA PRO A 22 -10.85 6.16 -20.62
C PRO A 22 -10.09 7.17 -19.75
N TYR A 23 -10.46 8.46 -19.78
CA TYR A 23 -9.81 9.47 -18.96
C TYR A 23 -10.03 9.26 -17.45
N GLN A 24 -11.11 8.61 -17.05
CA GLN A 24 -11.39 8.30 -15.65
C GLN A 24 -10.36 7.36 -15.06
N ALA A 25 -9.89 6.38 -15.86
CA ALA A 25 -8.81 5.48 -15.44
C ALA A 25 -7.50 6.24 -15.20
N LYS A 26 -7.20 7.24 -16.03
CA LYS A 26 -6.02 8.11 -15.83
C LYS A 26 -6.13 8.92 -14.54
N ILE A 27 -7.30 9.41 -14.20
CA ILE A 27 -7.53 10.14 -12.94
C ILE A 27 -7.26 9.21 -11.75
N VAL A 28 -7.81 7.99 -11.77
CA VAL A 28 -7.57 6.99 -10.71
C VAL A 28 -6.09 6.65 -10.60
N TYR A 29 -5.44 6.36 -11.72
CA TYR A 29 -4.02 6.04 -11.78
C TYR A 29 -3.15 7.16 -11.18
N HIS A 30 -3.38 8.41 -11.61
CA HIS A 30 -2.64 9.56 -11.07
C HIS A 30 -2.92 9.79 -9.59
N ALA A 31 -4.16 9.59 -9.14
CA ALA A 31 -4.50 9.70 -7.73
C ALA A 31 -3.73 8.66 -6.89
N LEU A 32 -3.66 7.41 -7.36
CA LEU A 32 -2.89 6.34 -6.70
C LEU A 32 -1.41 6.68 -6.58
N ILE A 33 -0.78 7.16 -7.66
CA ILE A 33 0.65 7.54 -7.64
C ILE A 33 0.90 8.68 -6.64
N ASN A 34 -0.08 9.55 -6.46
CA ASN A 34 -0.01 10.65 -5.48
C ASN A 34 -0.48 10.24 -4.07
N GLY A 35 -0.63 8.95 -3.80
CA GLY A 35 -0.96 8.43 -2.47
C GLY A 35 -2.42 8.58 -2.06
N VAL A 36 -3.33 8.89 -2.98
CA VAL A 36 -4.77 8.95 -2.71
C VAL A 36 -5.35 7.54 -2.77
N THR A 37 -5.72 7.00 -1.62
CA THR A 37 -6.16 5.61 -1.45
C THR A 37 -7.67 5.44 -1.28
N GLU A 38 -8.42 6.54 -1.33
CA GLU A 38 -9.87 6.56 -1.16
C GLU A 38 -10.54 7.20 -2.38
N PHE A 39 -11.48 6.52 -3.00
CA PHE A 39 -12.22 7.06 -4.15
C PHE A 39 -12.96 8.37 -3.83
N GLY A 40 -13.47 8.52 -2.63
CA GLY A 40 -14.14 9.74 -2.19
C GLY A 40 -13.29 11.01 -2.28
N LYS A 41 -11.97 10.85 -2.15
CA LYS A 41 -10.99 11.95 -2.24
C LYS A 41 -10.55 12.28 -3.67
N MET A 42 -10.93 11.47 -4.67
CA MET A 42 -10.60 11.69 -6.08
C MET A 42 -11.55 12.72 -6.71
N THR A 43 -11.44 13.98 -6.29
CA THR A 43 -12.39 15.06 -6.63
C THR A 43 -12.51 15.36 -8.13
N SER A 44 -11.54 14.96 -8.94
CA SER A 44 -11.58 15.05 -10.40
C SER A 44 -12.54 14.03 -11.05
N LEU A 45 -13.03 13.04 -10.30
CA LEU A 45 -14.07 12.13 -10.76
C LEU A 45 -15.47 12.70 -10.45
N PRO A 46 -16.49 12.40 -11.28
CA PRO A 46 -17.87 12.74 -10.99
C PRO A 46 -18.33 12.19 -9.63
N LYS A 47 -19.12 12.95 -8.89
CA LYS A 47 -19.59 12.58 -7.54
C LYS A 47 -20.24 11.20 -7.50
N LEU A 48 -21.19 10.94 -8.40
CA LEU A 48 -21.89 9.66 -8.46
C LEU A 48 -20.96 8.48 -8.72
N LEU A 49 -19.93 8.69 -9.57
CA LEU A 49 -18.92 7.65 -9.81
C LEU A 49 -18.08 7.37 -8.58
N ARG A 50 -17.67 8.41 -7.84
CA ARG A 50 -16.92 8.25 -6.58
C ARG A 50 -17.72 7.50 -5.53
N GLU A 51 -19.01 7.81 -5.39
CA GLU A 51 -19.90 7.13 -4.47
C GLU A 51 -20.04 5.64 -4.84
N ARG A 52 -20.31 5.33 -6.11
CA ARG A 52 -20.37 3.96 -6.61
C ARG A 52 -19.08 3.18 -6.34
N LEU A 53 -17.92 3.75 -6.69
CA LEU A 53 -16.62 3.10 -6.49
C LEU A 53 -16.30 2.89 -5.00
N SER A 54 -16.68 3.85 -4.15
CA SER A 54 -16.50 3.74 -2.70
C SER A 54 -17.37 2.63 -2.11
N GLU A 55 -18.61 2.47 -2.59
CA GLU A 55 -19.51 1.41 -2.15
C GLU A 55 -19.08 0.02 -2.64
N GLU A 56 -18.69 -0.10 -3.93
CA GLU A 56 -18.31 -1.37 -4.55
C GLU A 56 -16.94 -1.87 -4.07
N HIS A 57 -15.98 -0.97 -3.90
CA HIS A 57 -14.58 -1.33 -3.65
C HIS A 57 -14.07 -0.92 -2.26
N GLY A 58 -14.69 0.06 -1.59
CA GLY A 58 -14.25 0.58 -0.31
C GLY A 58 -12.86 1.23 -0.40
N SER A 59 -11.98 0.93 0.55
CA SER A 59 -10.59 1.38 0.50
C SER A 59 -9.81 0.64 -0.58
N LEU A 60 -8.89 1.33 -1.24
CA LEU A 60 -7.94 0.74 -2.18
C LEU A 60 -6.86 -0.08 -1.46
N LEU A 61 -6.64 0.20 -0.17
CA LEU A 61 -5.74 -0.58 0.67
C LEU A 61 -6.45 -1.85 1.15
N SER A 62 -5.78 -2.98 1.01
CA SER A 62 -6.24 -4.29 1.49
C SER A 62 -5.63 -4.65 2.85
N SER A 63 -4.45 -4.11 3.14
CA SER A 63 -3.76 -4.28 4.42
C SER A 63 -4.28 -3.33 5.50
N LYS A 64 -4.08 -3.72 6.75
CA LYS A 64 -4.43 -2.91 7.92
C LYS A 64 -3.22 -2.71 8.81
N VAL A 65 -2.99 -1.47 9.25
CA VAL A 65 -1.97 -1.20 10.28
C VAL A 65 -2.47 -1.78 11.60
N VAL A 66 -1.75 -2.76 12.13
CA VAL A 66 -2.07 -3.41 13.42
C VAL A 66 -1.13 -2.98 14.54
N ASN A 67 0.03 -2.44 14.21
CA ASN A 67 0.94 -1.83 15.17
C ASN A 67 1.75 -0.70 14.53
N ARG A 68 2.08 0.30 15.35
CA ARG A 68 2.96 1.42 14.99
C ARG A 68 3.96 1.62 16.12
N SER A 69 5.24 1.66 15.80
CA SER A 69 6.32 1.95 16.71
C SER A 69 7.15 3.12 16.18
N GLU A 70 7.52 4.03 17.02
CA GLU A 70 8.29 5.22 16.66
C GLU A 70 9.59 5.29 17.47
N ALA A 71 10.64 5.69 16.79
CA ALA A 71 11.92 6.09 17.36
C ALA A 71 12.34 7.42 16.72
N ASP A 72 13.41 8.05 17.20
CA ASP A 72 13.82 9.40 16.78
C ASP A 72 13.97 9.57 15.26
N SER A 73 14.40 8.53 14.56
CA SER A 73 14.66 8.57 13.11
C SER A 73 13.87 7.53 12.32
N ALA A 74 12.95 6.79 12.94
CA ALA A 74 12.24 5.69 12.29
C ALA A 74 10.80 5.57 12.76
N VAL A 75 9.89 5.30 11.83
CA VAL A 75 8.52 4.86 12.12
C VAL A 75 8.32 3.50 11.48
N LYS A 76 8.04 2.48 12.29
CA LYS A 76 7.76 1.12 11.85
C LYS A 76 6.27 0.84 11.93
N LEU A 77 5.73 0.29 10.86
CA LEU A 77 4.35 -0.22 10.79
C LEU A 77 4.36 -1.73 10.68
N ALA A 78 3.51 -2.40 11.44
CA ALA A 78 3.14 -3.78 11.22
C ALA A 78 1.81 -3.81 10.47
N LEU A 79 1.78 -4.50 9.33
CA LEU A 79 0.63 -4.59 8.44
C LEU A 79 0.07 -6.00 8.43
N LEU A 80 -1.21 -6.13 8.71
CA LEU A 80 -1.96 -7.36 8.54
C LEU A 80 -2.43 -7.46 7.09
N LEU A 81 -2.01 -8.51 6.39
CA LEU A 81 -2.40 -8.82 5.01
C LEU A 81 -3.73 -9.58 4.94
N GLN A 82 -4.29 -9.73 3.75
CA GLN A 82 -5.58 -10.40 3.54
C GLN A 82 -5.57 -11.90 3.92
N ASP A 83 -4.41 -12.55 3.83
CA ASP A 83 -4.22 -13.96 4.19
C ASP A 83 -3.95 -14.18 5.69
N GLY A 84 -3.97 -13.12 6.49
CA GLY A 84 -3.66 -13.16 7.91
C GLY A 84 -2.16 -13.04 8.25
N SER A 85 -1.29 -12.98 7.26
CA SER A 85 0.14 -12.75 7.48
C SER A 85 0.41 -11.33 7.98
N ILE A 86 1.43 -11.17 8.80
CA ILE A 86 1.89 -9.87 9.28
C ILE A 86 3.28 -9.60 8.70
N ILE A 87 3.44 -8.41 8.13
CA ILE A 87 4.72 -7.91 7.63
C ILE A 87 5.04 -6.56 8.25
N GLU A 88 6.29 -6.15 8.18
CA GLU A 88 6.74 -4.86 8.68
C GLU A 88 7.31 -4.01 7.55
N CYS A 89 7.07 -2.70 7.63
CA CYS A 89 7.73 -1.70 6.82
C CYS A 89 8.14 -0.51 7.67
N VAL A 90 9.18 0.21 7.25
CA VAL A 90 9.79 1.26 8.05
C VAL A 90 10.00 2.50 7.20
N ARG A 91 9.61 3.66 7.72
CA ARG A 91 10.03 4.96 7.21
C ARG A 91 11.22 5.45 8.04
N LEU A 92 12.33 5.70 7.39
CA LEU A 92 13.56 6.23 7.99
C LEU A 92 13.70 7.71 7.66
N SER A 93 14.10 8.52 8.64
CA SER A 93 14.43 9.94 8.47
C SER A 93 15.93 10.16 8.58
N ASP A 94 16.50 11.00 7.72
CA ASP A 94 17.91 11.44 7.83
C ASP A 94 18.07 12.67 8.75
N GLY A 95 16.98 13.15 9.37
CA GLY A 95 16.95 14.35 10.20
C GLY A 95 17.10 15.68 9.42
N LYS A 96 17.20 15.61 8.07
CA LYS A 96 17.36 16.76 7.17
C LYS A 96 16.19 16.94 6.20
N GLY A 97 15.08 16.25 6.46
CA GLY A 97 13.85 16.33 5.67
C GLY A 97 13.76 15.30 4.53
N ARG A 98 14.69 14.37 4.43
CA ARG A 98 14.55 13.20 3.52
C ARG A 98 14.06 11.99 4.29
N TYR A 99 13.19 11.25 3.63
CA TYR A 99 12.64 10.01 4.14
C TYR A 99 12.92 8.86 3.18
N THR A 100 13.13 7.68 3.73
CA THR A 100 13.39 6.46 2.96
C THR A 100 12.42 5.39 3.44
N ALA A 101 11.79 4.68 2.51
CA ALA A 101 10.97 3.52 2.81
C ALA A 101 11.81 2.24 2.76
N CYS A 102 11.77 1.48 3.84
CA CYS A 102 12.27 0.10 3.89
C CYS A 102 11.06 -0.83 3.84
N LEU A 103 10.95 -1.62 2.77
CA LEU A 103 9.80 -2.47 2.50
C LEU A 103 10.17 -3.95 2.59
N SER A 104 9.25 -4.75 3.11
CA SER A 104 9.36 -6.21 3.05
C SER A 104 9.01 -6.72 1.64
N SER A 105 9.73 -7.72 1.16
CA SER A 105 9.45 -8.43 -0.10
C SER A 105 8.96 -9.86 0.12
N GLN A 106 9.00 -10.33 1.37
CA GLN A 106 8.63 -11.69 1.76
C GLN A 106 7.85 -11.67 3.08
N VAL A 107 7.04 -12.69 3.29
CA VAL A 107 6.54 -13.05 4.61
C VAL A 107 7.52 -14.01 5.24
N GLY A 108 8.16 -13.60 6.34
CA GLY A 108 9.31 -14.31 6.91
C GLY A 108 10.58 -14.14 6.06
N CYS A 109 11.59 -14.92 6.32
CA CYS A 109 12.86 -14.89 5.59
C CYS A 109 13.54 -16.26 5.61
N ALA A 110 14.00 -16.71 4.45
CA ALA A 110 14.69 -17.99 4.29
C ALA A 110 16.16 -17.98 4.79
N MET A 111 16.74 -16.80 5.04
CA MET A 111 18.17 -16.67 5.36
C MET A 111 18.56 -17.19 6.74
N GLY A 112 17.60 -17.26 7.67
CA GLY A 112 17.83 -17.85 8.99
C GLY A 112 18.90 -17.16 9.85
N CYS A 113 19.12 -15.85 9.65
CA CYS A 113 20.14 -15.10 10.40
C CYS A 113 19.82 -15.12 11.90
N ALA A 114 20.76 -15.58 12.71
CA ALA A 114 20.58 -15.74 14.16
C ALA A 114 20.32 -14.40 14.90
N PHE A 115 20.76 -13.28 14.32
CA PHE A 115 20.60 -11.93 14.89
C PHE A 115 19.34 -11.20 14.39
N CYS A 116 18.54 -11.82 13.51
CA CYS A 116 17.37 -11.21 12.89
C CYS A 116 16.10 -11.93 13.32
N SER A 117 15.14 -11.21 13.94
CA SER A 117 13.89 -11.80 14.37
C SER A 117 13.04 -12.34 13.19
N THR A 118 13.06 -11.69 12.05
CA THR A 118 12.41 -12.17 10.82
C THR A 118 13.07 -13.45 10.30
N GLY A 119 14.38 -13.59 10.42
CA GLY A 119 15.12 -14.78 10.03
C GLY A 119 14.77 -16.01 10.87
N THR A 120 14.37 -15.83 12.13
CA THR A 120 13.97 -16.93 13.03
C THR A 120 12.55 -17.42 12.76
N MET A 121 11.72 -16.66 12.07
CA MET A 121 10.34 -17.01 11.73
C MET A 121 10.23 -17.98 10.53
N GLY A 122 11.31 -18.19 9.78
CA GLY A 122 11.31 -18.97 8.56
C GLY A 122 10.62 -18.24 7.38
N PHE A 123 10.75 -18.83 6.19
CA PHE A 123 10.13 -18.33 4.97
C PHE A 123 8.73 -18.92 4.80
N ILE A 124 7.75 -18.07 4.52
CA ILE A 124 6.37 -18.49 4.23
C ILE A 124 6.09 -18.33 2.75
N ARG A 125 6.19 -17.09 2.20
CA ARG A 125 6.00 -16.79 0.78
C ARG A 125 6.63 -15.47 0.38
N ASN A 126 6.78 -15.26 -0.92
CA ASN A 126 7.05 -13.94 -1.46
C ASN A 126 5.79 -13.07 -1.42
N LEU A 127 5.97 -11.77 -1.27
CA LEU A 127 4.89 -10.79 -1.46
C LEU A 127 4.67 -10.54 -2.95
N ASP A 128 3.44 -10.26 -3.34
CA ASP A 128 3.17 -9.78 -4.68
C ASP A 128 3.47 -8.28 -4.82
N ALA A 129 3.48 -7.80 -6.05
CA ALA A 129 3.83 -6.40 -6.33
C ALA A 129 2.84 -5.41 -5.69
N SER A 130 1.57 -5.77 -5.57
CA SER A 130 0.56 -4.91 -4.95
C SER A 130 0.76 -4.81 -3.44
N GLU A 131 1.12 -5.90 -2.76
CA GLU A 131 1.44 -5.91 -1.34
C GLU A 131 2.70 -5.08 -1.03
N ILE A 132 3.69 -5.09 -1.92
CA ILE A 132 4.89 -4.24 -1.79
C ILE A 132 4.54 -2.77 -1.99
N ALA A 133 3.79 -2.43 -3.04
CA ALA A 133 3.35 -1.06 -3.31
C ALA A 133 2.46 -0.51 -2.18
N GLU A 134 1.62 -1.35 -1.60
CA GLU A 134 0.72 -0.96 -0.52
C GLU A 134 1.46 -0.55 0.75
N GLN A 135 2.58 -1.20 1.07
CA GLN A 135 3.45 -0.78 2.18
C GLN A 135 3.93 0.67 1.99
N PHE A 136 4.36 1.02 0.78
CA PHE A 136 4.77 2.39 0.46
C PHE A 136 3.63 3.38 0.67
N LEU A 137 2.42 3.07 0.19
CA LEU A 137 1.24 3.91 0.39
C LEU A 137 0.88 4.07 1.87
N GLN A 138 0.95 2.99 2.66
CA GLN A 138 0.72 3.05 4.11
C GLN A 138 1.72 3.99 4.80
N LEU A 139 2.99 3.97 4.38
CA LEU A 139 4.01 4.89 4.92
C LEU A 139 3.77 6.34 4.48
N THR A 140 3.29 6.59 3.27
CA THR A 140 2.98 7.97 2.81
C THR A 140 1.80 8.58 3.57
N LEU A 141 0.87 7.76 4.06
CA LEU A 141 -0.24 8.23 4.91
C LEU A 141 0.21 8.75 6.28
N LEU A 142 1.48 8.58 6.64
CA LEU A 142 2.06 9.21 7.84
C LEU A 142 2.24 10.73 7.69
N GLY A 143 1.94 11.30 6.52
CA GLY A 143 1.88 12.73 6.27
C GLY A 143 3.19 13.40 5.83
N GLU A 144 4.27 12.64 5.70
CA GLU A 144 5.57 13.13 5.25
C GLU A 144 5.93 12.53 3.89
N PRO A 145 6.46 13.31 2.93
CA PRO A 145 6.89 12.77 1.64
C PRO A 145 8.07 11.82 1.80
N ILE A 146 8.09 10.77 1.00
CA ILE A 146 9.19 9.79 0.94
C ILE A 146 9.92 9.96 -0.38
#